data_51d336c9a6d92c412bb83fe7b2554191
#
_entry.id   51d336c9a6d92c412bb83fe7b2554191
#
_cell.length_a   1.000
_cell.length_b   1.000
_cell.length_c   1.000
_cell.angle_alpha   90.00
_cell.angle_beta   90.00
_cell.angle_gamma   90.00
#
_symmetry.space_group_name_H-M   'P 1'
#
loop_
_entity.id
_entity.type
_entity.pdbx_description
1 polymer ?
#
loop_
_entity_poly.entity_id
_entity_poly.type
_entity_poly.pdbx_seq_one_letter_code
_entity_poly.pdbx_strand_id
1 'polypeptide(L)'
;METKLNIYQKLLTIQKKINGLGKDKSTYNYKYVTGDKLLGEIKPMMNDLGLILKQEVLSIENTRQDYELVGKDGVIKHKAEILSKVDMRFTWIDCSTGETDVNLFGANGQNDWEKGLGSALTYAERYFLLKYFHIATDEDDIDNDQRKEVKPMTEPPKHFSTTATELPPLTDKAFAAMLEAIKNGEKDKVKAAMTKYTLLKPQLDELTKLLN
;
A
#
# COMPACT_ATOMS: atom_id res chain seq x y z
N MET A 1 -36.70 -0.73 37.94
CA MET A 1 -36.72 -0.36 36.49
C MET A 1 -35.31 -0.52 35.99
N GLU A 2 -35.06 -1.47 35.10
CA GLU A 2 -33.76 -1.56 34.44
C GLU A 2 -33.59 -0.33 33.55
N THR A 3 -32.54 0.42 33.76
CA THR A 3 -32.24 1.63 32.98
C THR A 3 -31.85 1.16 31.58
N LYS A 4 -32.71 1.38 30.61
CA LYS A 4 -32.44 0.99 29.22
C LYS A 4 -31.25 1.79 28.71
N LEU A 5 -30.19 1.10 28.28
CA LEU A 5 -28.99 1.74 27.73
C LEU A 5 -29.29 2.45 26.40
N ASN A 6 -28.80 3.67 26.21
CA ASN A 6 -28.80 4.34 24.93
C ASN A 6 -27.69 3.79 24.00
N ILE A 7 -27.70 4.16 22.71
CA ILE A 7 -26.75 3.66 21.73
C ILE A 7 -25.29 3.87 22.16
N TYR A 8 -24.94 5.02 22.72
CA TYR A 8 -23.57 5.33 23.14
C TYR A 8 -23.13 4.52 24.37
N GLN A 9 -24.04 4.23 25.29
CA GLN A 9 -23.76 3.36 26.44
C GLN A 9 -23.52 1.91 25.98
N LYS A 10 -24.26 1.44 24.95
CA LYS A 10 -24.06 0.13 24.33
C LYS A 10 -22.71 0.06 23.62
N LEU A 11 -22.35 1.06 22.81
CA LEU A 11 -21.06 1.16 22.13
C LEU A 11 -19.89 1.24 23.11
N LEU A 12 -20.04 2.03 24.20
CA LEU A 12 -19.05 2.10 25.27
C LEU A 12 -18.87 0.72 25.97
N THR A 13 -19.92 -0.08 26.07
CA THR A 13 -19.83 -1.44 26.63
C THR A 13 -18.94 -2.33 25.78
N ILE A 14 -19.06 -2.24 24.45
CA ILE A 14 -18.17 -2.94 23.51
C ILE A 14 -16.73 -2.46 23.71
N GLN A 15 -16.50 -1.14 23.67
CA GLN A 15 -15.17 -0.56 23.82
C GLN A 15 -14.46 -0.99 25.11
N LYS A 16 -15.19 -1.04 26.25
CA LYS A 16 -14.64 -1.47 27.53
C LYS A 16 -14.25 -2.95 27.59
N LYS A 17 -14.92 -3.81 26.81
CA LYS A 17 -14.64 -5.26 26.78
C LYS A 17 -13.50 -5.62 25.85
N ILE A 18 -13.26 -4.81 24.79
CA ILE A 18 -12.20 -5.07 23.85
C ILE A 18 -10.91 -4.48 24.39
N ASN A 19 -10.08 -5.33 24.95
CA ASN A 19 -8.68 -5.02 25.23
C ASN A 19 -7.83 -5.42 24.04
N GLY A 20 -6.70 -4.77 23.81
CA GLY A 20 -5.84 -4.90 22.65
C GLY A 20 -5.78 -6.29 22.01
N LEU A 21 -5.99 -6.35 20.72
CA LEU A 21 -6.00 -7.59 19.95
C LEU A 21 -4.58 -7.92 19.50
N GLY A 22 -4.04 -9.05 19.93
CA GLY A 22 -2.77 -9.57 19.44
C GLY A 22 -2.85 -9.88 17.93
N LYS A 23 -1.77 -9.63 17.20
CA LYS A 23 -1.66 -9.94 15.77
C LYS A 23 -1.78 -11.44 15.53
N ASP A 24 -2.63 -11.84 14.62
CA ASP A 24 -2.91 -13.25 14.30
C ASP A 24 -2.40 -13.65 12.92
N LYS A 25 -2.04 -12.70 12.08
CA LYS A 25 -1.54 -12.98 10.74
C LYS A 25 -0.23 -12.26 10.43
N SER A 26 0.70 -13.01 9.85
CA SER A 26 2.00 -12.51 9.39
C SER A 26 2.07 -12.60 7.86
N THR A 27 2.48 -11.53 7.21
CA THR A 27 2.93 -11.55 5.82
C THR A 27 4.46 -11.47 5.79
N TYR A 28 5.04 -11.47 4.59
CA TYR A 28 6.50 -11.48 4.42
C TYR A 28 7.22 -10.34 5.15
N ASN A 29 6.53 -9.21 5.41
CA ASN A 29 7.14 -8.00 5.97
C ASN A 29 6.46 -7.45 7.22
N TYR A 30 5.25 -7.90 7.61
CA TYR A 30 4.53 -7.36 8.77
C TYR A 30 3.47 -8.31 9.32
N LYS A 31 3.12 -8.10 10.59
CA LYS A 31 2.03 -8.80 11.27
C LYS A 31 0.86 -7.83 11.45
N TYR A 32 -0.37 -8.31 11.34
CA TYR A 32 -1.57 -7.49 11.50
C TYR A 32 -2.73 -8.27 12.12
N VAL A 33 -3.69 -7.52 12.67
CA VAL A 33 -4.97 -8.07 13.16
C VAL A 33 -5.89 -8.26 11.97
N THR A 34 -6.38 -9.49 11.76
CA THR A 34 -7.32 -9.76 10.66
C THR A 34 -8.70 -9.20 10.94
N GLY A 35 -9.45 -8.88 9.87
CA GLY A 35 -10.86 -8.52 9.99
C GLY A 35 -11.70 -9.63 10.64
N ASP A 36 -11.39 -10.89 10.34
CA ASP A 36 -12.06 -12.06 10.91
C ASP A 36 -11.92 -12.11 12.44
N LYS A 37 -10.71 -11.94 12.95
CA LYS A 37 -10.47 -11.90 14.40
C LYS A 37 -11.20 -10.73 15.05
N LEU A 38 -11.12 -9.54 14.45
CA LEU A 38 -11.78 -8.34 14.96
C LEU A 38 -13.31 -8.52 15.00
N LEU A 39 -13.91 -9.00 13.92
CA LEU A 39 -15.33 -9.26 13.83
C LEU A 39 -15.76 -10.42 14.75
N GLY A 40 -14.90 -11.43 14.92
CA GLY A 40 -15.14 -12.52 15.88
C GLY A 40 -15.34 -12.05 17.32
N GLU A 41 -14.64 -10.99 17.73
CA GLU A 41 -14.77 -10.39 19.05
C GLU A 41 -15.95 -9.40 19.12
N ILE A 42 -16.14 -8.54 18.12
CA ILE A 42 -17.12 -7.45 18.16
C ILE A 42 -18.54 -7.95 17.90
N LYS A 43 -18.73 -8.83 16.92
CA LYS A 43 -20.06 -9.25 16.46
C LYS A 43 -20.92 -9.93 17.54
N PRO A 44 -20.39 -10.83 18.40
CA PRO A 44 -21.17 -11.37 19.51
C PRO A 44 -21.70 -10.27 20.44
N MET A 45 -20.87 -9.29 20.78
CA MET A 45 -21.27 -8.17 21.66
C MET A 45 -22.30 -7.26 20.98
N MET A 46 -22.20 -7.03 19.68
CA MET A 46 -23.22 -6.31 18.90
C MET A 46 -24.57 -7.03 18.98
N ASN A 47 -24.57 -8.34 18.77
CA ASN A 47 -25.78 -9.15 18.81
C ASN A 47 -26.45 -9.10 20.21
N ASP A 48 -25.66 -9.26 21.28
CA ASP A 48 -26.15 -9.24 22.66
C ASP A 48 -26.76 -7.87 23.02
N LEU A 49 -26.22 -6.79 22.51
CA LEU A 49 -26.66 -5.41 22.74
C LEU A 49 -27.74 -4.94 21.78
N GLY A 50 -28.08 -5.75 20.76
CA GLY A 50 -29.05 -5.37 19.73
C GLY A 50 -28.56 -4.21 18.84
N LEU A 51 -27.29 -4.24 18.44
CA LEU A 51 -26.68 -3.25 17.58
C LEU A 51 -26.43 -3.83 16.17
N ILE A 52 -26.68 -3.01 15.16
CA ILE A 52 -26.28 -3.29 13.76
C ILE A 52 -25.31 -2.22 13.29
N LEU A 53 -24.28 -2.61 12.54
CA LEU A 53 -23.43 -1.70 11.79
C LEU A 53 -23.80 -1.79 10.30
N LYS A 54 -24.55 -0.79 9.82
CA LYS A 54 -24.88 -0.63 8.40
C LYS A 54 -23.70 -0.01 7.69
N GLN A 55 -23.32 -0.59 6.53
CA GLN A 55 -22.25 -0.13 5.66
C GLN A 55 -22.82 0.32 4.32
N GLU A 56 -22.45 1.51 3.87
CA GLU A 56 -22.89 2.09 2.60
C GLU A 56 -21.66 2.61 1.85
N VAL A 57 -21.51 2.19 0.60
CA VAL A 57 -20.48 2.74 -0.30
C VAL A 57 -20.99 4.04 -0.90
N LEU A 58 -20.31 5.14 -0.66
CA LEU A 58 -20.65 6.48 -1.17
C LEU A 58 -20.00 6.77 -2.51
N SER A 59 -18.71 6.38 -2.64
CA SER A 59 -17.98 6.53 -3.89
C SER A 59 -16.97 5.41 -4.08
N ILE A 60 -16.66 5.11 -5.33
CA ILE A 60 -15.59 4.20 -5.74
C ILE A 60 -14.81 4.87 -6.86
N GLU A 61 -13.50 5.03 -6.66
CA GLU A 61 -12.57 5.49 -7.67
C GLU A 61 -11.56 4.38 -7.96
N ASN A 62 -11.40 4.00 -9.23
CA ASN A 62 -10.44 2.98 -9.64
C ASN A 62 -9.41 3.59 -10.58
N THR A 63 -8.14 3.38 -10.28
CA THR A 63 -7.02 3.80 -11.12
C THR A 63 -6.18 2.58 -11.48
N ARG A 64 -5.97 2.36 -12.78
CA ARG A 64 -5.08 1.31 -13.25
C ARG A 64 -3.63 1.76 -13.11
N GLN A 65 -2.80 0.89 -12.53
CA GLN A 65 -1.37 1.04 -12.38
C GLN A 65 -0.68 -0.04 -13.19
N ASP A 66 0.00 0.35 -14.26
CA ASP A 66 0.84 -0.55 -15.06
C ASP A 66 2.30 -0.38 -14.62
N TYR A 67 3.01 -1.47 -14.38
CA TYR A 67 4.41 -1.45 -13.99
C TYR A 67 5.16 -2.70 -14.48
N GLU A 68 6.48 -2.62 -14.48
CA GLU A 68 7.35 -3.69 -14.91
C GLU A 68 8.15 -4.23 -13.72
N LEU A 69 8.22 -5.54 -13.64
CA LEU A 69 9.08 -6.24 -12.69
C LEU A 69 10.19 -6.95 -13.46
N VAL A 70 11.43 -6.69 -13.07
CA VAL A 70 12.58 -7.45 -13.57
C VAL A 70 12.76 -8.68 -12.67
N GLY A 71 12.54 -9.87 -13.23
CA GLY A 71 12.77 -11.14 -12.56
C GLY A 71 14.27 -11.34 -12.22
N LYS A 72 14.56 -12.28 -11.32
CA LYS A 72 15.95 -12.65 -10.98
C LYS A 72 16.72 -13.22 -12.19
N ASP A 73 15.99 -13.69 -13.19
CA ASP A 73 16.46 -14.19 -14.47
C ASP A 73 16.65 -13.09 -15.53
N GLY A 74 16.45 -11.81 -15.17
CA GLY A 74 16.52 -10.67 -16.07
C GLY A 74 15.31 -10.50 -16.99
N VAL A 75 14.30 -11.36 -16.88
CA VAL A 75 13.08 -11.28 -17.71
C VAL A 75 12.17 -10.19 -17.18
N ILE A 76 11.76 -9.29 -18.07
CA ILE A 76 10.78 -8.22 -17.77
C ILE A 76 9.37 -8.82 -17.80
N LYS A 77 8.65 -8.66 -16.71
CA LYS A 77 7.23 -9.04 -16.60
C LYS A 77 6.39 -7.78 -16.45
N HIS A 78 5.49 -7.56 -17.41
CA HIS A 78 4.50 -6.49 -17.30
C HIS A 78 3.40 -6.91 -16.32
N LYS A 79 3.07 -6.03 -15.41
CA LYS A 79 2.01 -6.21 -14.44
C LYS A 79 1.04 -5.03 -14.48
N ALA A 80 -0.22 -5.30 -14.20
CA ALA A 80 -1.25 -4.29 -14.04
C ALA A 80 -1.99 -4.56 -12.73
N GLU A 81 -2.17 -3.53 -11.93
CA GLU A 81 -2.96 -3.58 -10.71
C GLU A 81 -3.99 -2.46 -10.72
N ILE A 82 -5.07 -2.63 -9.98
CA ILE A 82 -6.06 -1.61 -9.77
C ILE A 82 -5.88 -1.06 -8.35
N LEU A 83 -5.64 0.24 -8.27
CA LEU A 83 -5.76 1.02 -7.04
C LEU A 83 -7.22 1.45 -6.92
N SER A 84 -7.93 0.89 -5.95
CA SER A 84 -9.31 1.27 -5.63
C SER A 84 -9.32 2.15 -4.39
N LYS A 85 -9.99 3.30 -4.48
CA LYS A 85 -10.33 4.15 -3.35
C LYS A 85 -11.82 4.05 -3.10
N VAL A 86 -12.21 3.88 -1.84
CA VAL A 86 -13.61 3.85 -1.42
C VAL A 86 -13.86 4.87 -0.33
N ASP A 87 -14.95 5.61 -0.44
CA ASP A 87 -15.52 6.41 0.65
C ASP A 87 -16.81 5.74 1.10
N MET A 88 -16.95 5.52 2.40
CA MET A 88 -18.02 4.74 3.00
C MET A 88 -18.69 5.50 4.13
N ARG A 89 -19.96 5.16 4.35
CA ARG A 89 -20.71 5.53 5.55
C ARG A 89 -20.95 4.31 6.40
N PHE A 90 -20.57 4.42 7.67
CA PHE A 90 -20.80 3.42 8.70
C PHE A 90 -21.83 3.98 9.69
N THR A 91 -22.99 3.33 9.79
CA THR A 91 -24.06 3.77 10.68
C THR A 91 -24.34 2.70 11.71
N TRP A 92 -24.06 3.00 12.98
CA TRP A 92 -24.53 2.18 14.08
C TRP A 92 -26.03 2.40 14.27
N ILE A 93 -26.77 1.33 14.47
CA ILE A 93 -28.22 1.35 14.67
C ILE A 93 -28.55 0.54 15.91
N ASP A 94 -29.22 1.16 16.88
CA ASP A 94 -29.84 0.46 17.99
C ASP A 94 -31.20 -0.10 17.55
N CYS A 95 -31.28 -1.44 17.42
CA CYS A 95 -32.51 -2.10 16.97
C CYS A 95 -33.69 -1.95 17.93
N SER A 96 -33.45 -1.58 19.21
CA SER A 96 -34.49 -1.42 20.19
C SER A 96 -35.10 -0.02 20.27
N THR A 97 -34.33 1.00 19.86
CA THR A 97 -34.77 2.42 19.93
C THR A 97 -34.84 3.08 18.57
N GLY A 98 -34.13 2.54 17.57
CA GLY A 98 -33.93 3.19 16.28
C GLY A 98 -32.92 4.34 16.31
N GLU A 99 -32.26 4.60 17.46
CA GLU A 99 -31.16 5.56 17.54
C GLU A 99 -30.04 5.17 16.58
N THR A 100 -29.40 6.19 15.97
CA THR A 100 -28.31 5.99 15.02
C THR A 100 -27.11 6.87 15.34
N ASP A 101 -25.90 6.35 15.02
CA ASP A 101 -24.65 7.10 15.05
C ASP A 101 -23.96 6.95 13.70
N VAL A 102 -23.76 8.06 12.97
CA VAL A 102 -23.30 8.08 11.58
C VAL A 102 -21.85 8.52 11.50
N ASN A 103 -21.03 7.74 10.81
CA ASN A 103 -19.61 7.96 10.67
C ASN A 103 -19.19 7.84 9.20
N LEU A 104 -18.26 8.68 8.75
CA LEU A 104 -17.64 8.59 7.43
C LEU A 104 -16.23 8.04 7.56
N PHE A 105 -15.85 7.13 6.68
CA PHE A 105 -14.52 6.55 6.63
C PHE A 105 -14.16 6.11 5.22
N GLY A 106 -12.89 6.26 4.84
CA GLY A 106 -12.40 5.85 3.54
C GLY A 106 -11.18 4.96 3.64
N ALA A 107 -10.93 4.18 2.60
CA ALA A 107 -9.73 3.35 2.49
C ALA A 107 -9.32 3.15 1.03
N ASN A 108 -8.07 2.74 0.86
CA ASN A 108 -7.53 2.35 -0.42
C ASN A 108 -7.15 0.86 -0.39
N GLY A 109 -7.28 0.21 -1.54
CA GLY A 109 -6.78 -1.13 -1.76
C GLY A 109 -6.13 -1.22 -3.13
N GLN A 110 -5.01 -1.90 -3.23
CA GLN A 110 -4.31 -2.15 -4.49
C GLN A 110 -4.14 -3.65 -4.65
N ASN A 111 -4.60 -4.18 -5.78
CA ASN A 111 -4.47 -5.59 -6.11
C ASN A 111 -4.82 -5.82 -7.59
N ASP A 112 -4.65 -7.06 -8.07
CA ASP A 112 -5.04 -7.47 -9.41
C ASP A 112 -6.56 -7.28 -9.61
N TRP A 113 -6.97 -6.56 -10.65
CA TRP A 113 -8.35 -6.40 -11.13
C TRP A 113 -9.39 -6.18 -9.98
N GLU A 114 -10.46 -6.99 -9.93
CA GLU A 114 -11.55 -6.87 -8.94
C GLU A 114 -11.11 -7.00 -7.48
N LYS A 115 -9.95 -7.60 -7.22
CA LYS A 115 -9.40 -7.74 -5.87
C LYS A 115 -8.99 -6.42 -5.25
N GLY A 116 -8.70 -5.39 -6.06
CA GLY A 116 -8.41 -4.04 -5.59
C GLY A 116 -9.56 -3.48 -4.76
N LEU A 117 -10.78 -3.52 -5.31
CA LEU A 117 -11.99 -3.08 -4.62
C LEU A 117 -12.27 -3.90 -3.36
N GLY A 118 -12.18 -5.23 -3.44
CA GLY A 118 -12.37 -6.11 -2.28
C GLY A 118 -11.40 -5.79 -1.14
N SER A 119 -10.14 -5.51 -1.47
CA SER A 119 -9.13 -5.06 -0.49
C SER A 119 -9.52 -3.73 0.15
N ALA A 120 -9.95 -2.73 -0.65
CA ALA A 120 -10.35 -1.41 -0.14
C ALA A 120 -11.52 -1.51 0.84
N LEU A 121 -12.57 -2.28 0.50
CA LEU A 121 -13.73 -2.49 1.37
C LEU A 121 -13.36 -3.20 2.68
N THR A 122 -12.53 -4.23 2.61
CA THR A 122 -12.06 -4.96 3.80
C THR A 122 -11.21 -4.07 4.70
N TYR A 123 -10.34 -3.24 4.12
CA TYR A 123 -9.54 -2.28 4.88
C TYR A 123 -10.41 -1.20 5.51
N ALA A 124 -11.42 -0.67 4.79
CA ALA A 124 -12.32 0.33 5.32
C ALA A 124 -13.03 -0.16 6.59
N GLU A 125 -13.66 -1.33 6.56
CA GLU A 125 -14.34 -1.90 7.72
C GLU A 125 -13.36 -2.16 8.88
N ARG A 126 -12.24 -2.83 8.61
CA ARG A 126 -11.25 -3.17 9.63
C ARG A 126 -10.69 -1.93 10.33
N TYR A 127 -10.22 -0.95 9.57
CA TYR A 127 -9.64 0.25 10.15
C TYR A 127 -10.69 1.15 10.81
N PHE A 128 -11.91 1.22 10.27
CA PHE A 128 -13.01 1.91 10.92
C PHE A 128 -13.23 1.34 12.32
N LEU A 129 -13.41 0.03 12.46
CA LEU A 129 -13.66 -0.60 13.75
C LEU A 129 -12.50 -0.44 14.74
N LEU A 130 -11.26 -0.61 14.28
CA LEU A 130 -10.06 -0.41 15.11
C LEU A 130 -10.00 1.02 15.66
N LYS A 131 -10.23 2.03 14.82
CA LYS A 131 -10.17 3.45 15.22
C LYS A 131 -11.38 3.87 16.03
N TYR A 132 -12.58 3.40 15.68
CA TYR A 132 -13.82 3.72 16.41
C TYR A 132 -13.79 3.25 17.85
N PHE A 133 -13.33 2.03 18.09
CA PHE A 133 -13.22 1.47 19.44
C PHE A 133 -11.88 1.72 20.12
N HIS A 134 -10.98 2.52 19.53
CA HIS A 134 -9.63 2.78 20.03
C HIS A 134 -8.83 1.51 20.37
N ILE A 135 -8.96 0.48 19.51
CA ILE A 135 -8.24 -0.77 19.68
C ILE A 135 -6.79 -0.53 19.25
N ALA A 136 -5.87 -0.58 20.22
CA ALA A 136 -4.45 -0.45 19.95
C ALA A 136 -3.95 -1.65 19.14
N THR A 137 -3.23 -1.36 18.06
CA THR A 137 -2.47 -2.35 17.32
C THR A 137 -1.00 -1.95 17.38
N ASP A 138 -0.09 -2.94 17.30
CA ASP A 138 1.35 -2.62 17.29
C ASP A 138 1.75 -1.75 16.06
N GLU A 139 0.84 -1.50 15.12
CA GLU A 139 1.02 -0.57 14.00
C GLU A 139 0.88 0.90 14.44
N ASP A 140 0.18 1.15 15.54
CA ASP A 140 -0.03 2.50 16.09
C ASP A 140 1.20 2.98 16.90
N ASP A 141 2.14 2.06 17.23
CA ASP A 141 3.37 2.40 17.93
C ASP A 141 4.46 2.85 16.92
N ILE A 142 4.66 4.16 16.86
CA ILE A 142 5.67 4.80 16.00
C ILE A 142 7.09 4.39 16.41
N ASP A 143 7.29 4.04 17.67
CA ASP A 143 8.58 3.67 18.26
C ASP A 143 8.82 2.16 18.28
N ASN A 144 7.94 1.36 17.67
CA ASN A 144 8.11 -0.08 17.59
C ASN A 144 9.39 -0.45 16.84
N ASP A 145 10.38 -0.97 17.56
CA ASP A 145 11.69 -1.36 17.03
C ASP A 145 11.61 -2.38 15.88
N GLN A 146 10.53 -3.15 15.77
CA GLN A 146 10.30 -4.05 14.64
C GLN A 146 10.07 -3.32 13.30
N ARG A 147 9.72 -2.03 13.33
CA ARG A 147 9.70 -1.16 12.15
C ARG A 147 11.12 -0.75 11.71
N LYS A 148 12.07 -0.71 12.63
CA LYS A 148 13.48 -0.33 12.36
C LYS A 148 14.27 -1.44 11.68
N GLU A 149 13.81 -2.70 11.73
CA GLU A 149 14.43 -3.82 11.02
C GLU A 149 14.01 -3.95 9.55
N VAL A 150 13.12 -3.10 9.06
CA VAL A 150 12.99 -2.91 7.61
C VAL A 150 14.33 -2.31 7.17
N LYS A 151 15.25 -3.16 6.68
CA LYS A 151 16.42 -2.68 5.93
C LYS A 151 15.92 -1.58 5.02
N PRO A 152 16.51 -0.37 5.04
CA PRO A 152 16.07 0.68 4.16
C PRO A 152 16.01 0.06 2.76
N MET A 153 14.83 0.05 2.14
CA MET A 153 14.74 -0.18 0.71
C MET A 153 15.65 0.90 0.14
N THR A 154 16.83 0.48 -0.27
CA THR A 154 17.74 1.30 -1.03
C THR A 154 16.94 1.77 -2.24
N GLU A 155 16.64 3.05 -2.24
CA GLU A 155 15.92 3.85 -3.22
C GLU A 155 14.37 3.80 -3.12
N PRO A 156 13.72 4.98 -2.94
CA PRO A 156 12.29 5.12 -3.17
C PRO A 156 11.97 4.69 -4.61
N PRO A 157 10.79 4.11 -4.89
CA PRO A 157 10.38 3.85 -6.25
C PRO A 157 10.48 5.15 -7.03
N LYS A 158 11.30 5.18 -8.06
CA LYS A 158 11.45 6.35 -8.92
C LYS A 158 10.07 6.69 -9.44
N HIS A 159 9.57 7.86 -9.07
CA HIS A 159 8.39 8.45 -9.67
C HIS A 159 8.61 8.51 -11.17
N PHE A 160 7.97 7.61 -11.91
CA PHE A 160 7.92 7.74 -13.36
C PHE A 160 6.97 8.89 -13.69
N SER A 161 7.57 10.05 -13.89
CA SER A 161 6.91 11.13 -14.60
C SER A 161 6.71 10.65 -16.05
N THR A 162 5.47 10.53 -16.47
CA THR A 162 5.09 10.28 -17.87
C THR A 162 5.41 11.50 -18.71
N THR A 163 6.64 11.60 -19.19
CA THR A 163 6.98 12.44 -20.35
C THR A 163 8.13 11.77 -21.09
N ALA A 164 7.85 11.56 -22.38
CA ALA A 164 8.79 11.26 -23.48
C ALA A 164 10.15 10.63 -23.11
N THR A 165 10.36 9.45 -23.62
CA THR A 165 11.58 8.66 -23.85
C THR A 165 12.91 9.42 -23.60
N GLU A 166 13.28 9.65 -22.35
CA GLU A 166 14.65 10.01 -22.04
C GLU A 166 15.44 8.74 -21.74
N LEU A 167 16.50 8.54 -22.50
CA LEU A 167 17.44 7.43 -22.30
C LEU A 167 18.07 7.52 -20.89
N PRO A 168 18.33 6.39 -20.21
CA PRO A 168 18.93 6.41 -18.89
C PRO A 168 20.31 7.09 -18.92
N PRO A 169 20.70 7.84 -17.88
CA PRO A 169 22.02 8.48 -17.82
C PRO A 169 23.13 7.41 -17.79
N LEU A 170 24.22 7.70 -18.49
CA LEU A 170 25.40 6.82 -18.49
C LEU A 170 26.06 6.85 -17.11
N THR A 171 26.10 5.69 -16.42
CA THR A 171 26.77 5.55 -15.13
C THR A 171 28.28 5.50 -15.28
N ASP A 172 29.02 5.91 -14.24
CA ASP A 172 30.51 5.88 -14.26
C ASP A 172 31.05 4.48 -14.53
N LYS A 173 30.37 3.43 -14.04
CA LYS A 173 30.75 2.03 -14.30
C LYS A 173 30.56 1.65 -15.76
N ALA A 174 29.47 2.07 -16.38
CA ALA A 174 29.21 1.82 -17.81
C ALA A 174 30.15 2.65 -18.70
N PHE A 175 30.46 3.88 -18.28
CA PHE A 175 31.44 4.72 -18.98
C PHE A 175 32.83 4.09 -18.94
N ALA A 176 33.32 3.62 -17.79
CA ALA A 176 34.61 2.92 -17.68
C ALA A 176 34.67 1.65 -18.56
N ALA A 177 33.57 0.88 -18.61
CA ALA A 177 33.48 -0.31 -19.46
C ALA A 177 33.55 0.05 -20.96
N MET A 178 32.95 1.17 -21.38
CA MET A 178 33.06 1.67 -22.76
C MET A 178 34.49 2.10 -23.12
N LEU A 179 35.19 2.76 -22.20
CA LEU A 179 36.59 3.12 -22.40
C LEU A 179 37.51 1.89 -22.56
N GLU A 180 37.25 0.84 -21.75
CA GLU A 180 37.96 -0.42 -21.84
C GLU A 180 37.69 -1.16 -23.19
N ALA A 181 36.42 -1.18 -23.64
CA ALA A 181 36.03 -1.75 -24.91
C ALA A 181 36.68 -1.03 -26.11
N ILE A 182 36.85 0.30 -26.04
CA ILE A 182 37.57 1.06 -27.08
C ILE A 182 39.06 0.63 -27.13
N LYS A 183 39.70 0.47 -25.95
CA LYS A 183 41.10 -0.01 -25.88
C LYS A 183 41.26 -1.40 -26.48
N ASN A 184 40.24 -2.25 -26.36
CA ASN A 184 40.22 -3.60 -26.91
C ASN A 184 39.82 -3.65 -28.40
N GLY A 185 39.63 -2.49 -29.06
CA GLY A 185 39.29 -2.40 -30.46
C GLY A 185 37.83 -2.57 -30.82
N GLU A 186 36.94 -2.66 -29.84
CA GLU A 186 35.51 -2.89 -30.03
C GLU A 186 34.70 -1.58 -30.27
N LYS A 187 35.21 -0.70 -31.16
CA LYS A 187 34.64 0.63 -31.42
C LYS A 187 33.16 0.60 -31.84
N ASP A 188 32.75 -0.36 -32.66
CA ASP A 188 31.37 -0.44 -33.17
C ASP A 188 30.37 -0.84 -32.09
N LYS A 189 30.78 -1.70 -31.16
CA LYS A 189 29.95 -2.04 -29.98
C LYS A 189 29.71 -0.82 -29.08
N VAL A 190 30.73 0.02 -28.90
CA VAL A 190 30.62 1.24 -28.10
C VAL A 190 29.71 2.26 -28.79
N LYS A 191 29.82 2.46 -30.10
CA LYS A 191 28.91 3.32 -30.87
C LYS A 191 27.43 2.88 -30.67
N ALA A 192 27.15 1.58 -30.79
CA ALA A 192 25.82 1.04 -30.59
C ALA A 192 25.33 1.15 -29.11
N ALA A 193 26.24 1.08 -28.14
CA ALA A 193 25.90 1.24 -26.72
C ALA A 193 25.61 2.71 -26.37
N MET A 194 26.30 3.67 -26.96
CA MET A 194 26.08 5.11 -26.71
C MET A 194 24.64 5.55 -27.03
N THR A 195 23.97 4.94 -28.00
CA THR A 195 22.59 5.26 -28.36
C THR A 195 21.56 4.84 -27.32
N LYS A 196 21.95 4.06 -26.30
CA LYS A 196 21.07 3.55 -25.22
C LYS A 196 21.14 4.37 -23.96
N TYR A 197 21.96 5.42 -23.92
CA TYR A 197 22.17 6.23 -22.72
C TYR A 197 22.11 7.73 -23.04
N THR A 198 21.72 8.52 -22.05
CA THR A 198 21.94 9.97 -22.06
C THR A 198 23.35 10.23 -21.53
N LEU A 199 24.20 10.81 -22.38
CA LEU A 199 25.58 11.11 -22.03
C LEU A 199 25.71 12.55 -21.55
N LEU A 200 26.51 12.77 -20.50
CA LEU A 200 26.94 14.10 -20.13
C LEU A 200 27.94 14.63 -21.17
N LYS A 201 27.96 15.94 -21.40
CA LYS A 201 28.84 16.59 -22.36
C LYS A 201 30.31 16.15 -22.25
N PRO A 202 30.94 16.08 -21.07
CA PRO A 202 32.31 15.58 -20.94
C PRO A 202 32.48 14.12 -21.35
N GLN A 203 31.53 13.24 -21.03
CA GLN A 203 31.54 11.83 -21.39
C GLN A 203 31.43 11.64 -22.95
N LEU A 204 30.54 12.43 -23.55
CA LEU A 204 30.34 12.40 -25.00
C LEU A 204 31.62 12.86 -25.76
N ASP A 205 32.23 13.96 -25.30
CA ASP A 205 33.43 14.53 -25.92
C ASP A 205 34.60 13.54 -25.84
N GLU A 206 34.79 12.89 -24.70
CA GLU A 206 35.86 11.90 -24.49
C GLU A 206 35.67 10.64 -25.34
N LEU A 207 34.47 10.05 -25.36
CA LEU A 207 34.17 8.88 -26.19
C LEU A 207 34.32 9.19 -27.68
N THR A 208 33.83 10.37 -28.12
CA THR A 208 33.92 10.78 -29.53
C THR A 208 35.37 10.94 -29.97
N LYS A 209 36.23 11.50 -29.11
CA LYS A 209 37.67 11.66 -29.38
C LYS A 209 38.39 10.33 -29.55
N LEU A 210 37.99 9.30 -28.79
CA LEU A 210 38.63 7.98 -28.83
C LEU A 210 38.05 7.07 -29.94
N LEU A 211 36.89 7.37 -30.43
CA LEU A 211 36.22 6.62 -31.51
C LEU A 211 36.63 7.08 -32.91
N ASN A 212 37.15 8.29 -33.01
CA ASN A 212 37.80 8.82 -34.24
C ASN A 212 39.28 8.37 -34.30
#